data_2d63fbf58618238f9d2227d230d34384
#
_entry.id   2d63fbf58618238f9d2227d230d34384
#
_cell.length_a   1.000
_cell.length_b   1.000
_cell.length_c   1.000
_cell.angle_alpha   90.00
_cell.angle_beta   90.00
_cell.angle_gamma   90.00
#
_symmetry.space_group_name_H-M   'P 1'
#
loop_
_entity.id
_entity.type
_entity.pdbx_description
1 polymer ?
#
loop_
_entity_poly.entity_id
_entity_poly.type
_entity_poly.pdbx_seq_one_letter_code
_entity_poly.pdbx_strand_id
1 'polypeptide(L)'
;MSHFSTVKTELRQLEPLVQALEDLGYTPDQGSQPVRGYRGQTVTADLAVAMDDGGDLGFRWNAQTAAYELVTDLDLWKQSIPFERFLSKLTQRYALNTVLKASDSEGFQVA
;
A
#
# COMPACT_ATOMS: atom_id res chain seq x y z
N MET A 1 2.57 24.20 0.24
CA MET A 1 2.66 23.49 1.51
C MET A 1 2.21 22.03 1.33
N SER A 2 3.05 21.09 1.71
CA SER A 2 2.74 19.67 1.55
C SER A 2 1.90 19.17 2.71
N HIS A 3 0.95 18.30 2.40
CA HIS A 3 0.11 17.64 3.38
C HIS A 3 0.00 16.17 3.05
N PHE A 4 -0.19 15.34 4.07
CA PHE A 4 -0.54 13.96 3.83
C PHE A 4 -1.92 13.88 3.21
N SER A 5 -2.02 13.10 2.14
CA SER A 5 -3.29 12.79 1.50
C SER A 5 -3.72 11.39 1.90
N THR A 6 -5.01 11.21 2.15
CA THR A 6 -5.59 9.92 2.46
C THR A 6 -6.44 9.49 1.27
N VAL A 7 -6.12 8.33 0.71
CA VAL A 7 -6.81 7.79 -0.46
C VAL A 7 -7.54 6.52 -0.05
N LYS A 8 -8.84 6.47 -0.32
CA LYS A 8 -9.65 5.28 -0.07
C LYS A 8 -9.28 4.18 -1.06
N THR A 9 -9.22 2.95 -0.58
CA THR A 9 -8.87 1.79 -1.41
C THR A 9 -9.85 0.65 -1.16
N GLU A 10 -9.76 -0.37 -2.02
CA GLU A 10 -10.46 -1.65 -1.84
C GLU A 10 -9.52 -2.73 -1.28
N LEU A 11 -8.39 -2.33 -0.69
CA LEU A 11 -7.39 -3.25 -0.16
C LEU A 11 -7.80 -3.66 1.26
N ARG A 12 -8.30 -4.88 1.41
CA ARG A 12 -8.95 -5.33 2.66
C ARG A 12 -8.16 -6.38 3.43
N GLN A 13 -7.19 -7.05 2.80
CA GLN A 13 -6.42 -8.13 3.43
C GLN A 13 -4.94 -7.81 3.41
N LEU A 14 -4.29 -8.01 4.56
CA LEU A 14 -2.89 -7.66 4.73
C LEU A 14 -1.95 -8.51 3.87
N GLU A 15 -2.09 -9.83 3.92
CA GLU A 15 -1.16 -10.72 3.20
C GLU A 15 -1.12 -10.48 1.69
N PRO A 16 -2.28 -10.45 0.98
CA PRO A 16 -2.24 -10.13 -0.44
C PRO A 16 -1.71 -8.74 -0.75
N LEU A 17 -1.91 -7.77 0.15
CA LEU A 17 -1.39 -6.43 -0.01
C LEU A 17 0.13 -6.41 0.11
N VAL A 18 0.68 -7.06 1.14
CA VAL A 18 2.13 -7.17 1.32
C VAL A 18 2.75 -7.87 0.10
N GLN A 19 2.15 -8.97 -0.34
CA GLN A 19 2.64 -9.71 -1.49
C GLN A 19 2.59 -8.85 -2.77
N ALA A 20 1.51 -8.07 -2.96
CA ALA A 20 1.39 -7.20 -4.13
C ALA A 20 2.49 -6.14 -4.15
N LEU A 21 2.80 -5.54 -3.00
CA LEU A 21 3.88 -4.56 -2.90
C LEU A 21 5.23 -5.20 -3.21
N GLU A 22 5.49 -6.38 -2.70
CA GLU A 22 6.72 -7.12 -3.00
C GLU A 22 6.81 -7.49 -4.48
N ASP A 23 5.72 -7.92 -5.08
CA ASP A 23 5.65 -8.25 -6.50
C ASP A 23 5.97 -7.05 -7.39
N LEU A 24 5.67 -5.84 -6.92
CA LEU A 24 5.97 -4.60 -7.65
C LEU A 24 7.38 -4.07 -7.34
N GLY A 25 8.15 -4.76 -6.52
CA GLY A 25 9.54 -4.41 -6.23
C GLY A 25 9.75 -3.58 -4.98
N TYR A 26 8.74 -3.45 -4.13
CA TYR A 26 8.85 -2.69 -2.88
C TYR A 26 9.13 -3.62 -1.70
N THR A 27 9.60 -3.03 -0.61
CA THR A 27 9.88 -3.76 0.63
C THR A 27 9.04 -3.15 1.75
N PRO A 28 7.82 -3.67 1.99
CA PRO A 28 6.95 -3.12 3.02
C PRO A 28 7.38 -3.55 4.42
N ASP A 29 7.23 -2.63 5.38
CA ASP A 29 7.44 -2.89 6.80
C ASP A 29 6.10 -2.95 7.51
N GLN A 30 5.88 -4.04 8.24
CA GLN A 30 4.63 -4.30 8.94
C GLN A 30 4.70 -3.83 10.39
N GLY A 31 3.53 -3.60 10.98
CA GLY A 31 3.39 -3.11 12.34
C GLY A 31 3.26 -1.60 12.35
N SER A 32 3.30 -1.01 13.54
CA SER A 32 3.16 0.42 13.71
C SER A 32 4.40 1.14 13.18
N GLN A 33 4.32 1.69 11.97
CA GLN A 33 5.45 2.29 11.26
C GLN A 33 5.22 3.77 10.99
N PRO A 34 6.26 4.61 11.08
CA PRO A 34 6.15 6.00 10.66
C PRO A 34 6.19 6.13 9.14
N VAL A 35 5.36 7.02 8.62
CA VAL A 35 5.34 7.40 7.21
C VAL A 35 5.86 8.82 7.12
N ARG A 36 6.97 9.01 6.41
CA ARG A 36 7.64 10.31 6.30
C ARG A 36 6.99 11.18 5.24
N GLY A 37 6.84 12.44 5.55
CA GLY A 37 6.35 13.46 4.64
C GLY A 37 7.24 14.69 4.66
N TYR A 38 6.69 15.82 4.22
CA TYR A 38 7.41 17.06 4.08
C TYR A 38 7.92 17.59 5.43
N ARG A 39 9.17 18.06 5.45
CA ARG A 39 9.84 18.67 6.62
C ARG A 39 9.86 17.76 7.86
N GLY A 40 10.03 16.47 7.66
CA GLY A 40 10.13 15.54 8.77
C GLY A 40 8.80 15.22 9.45
N GLN A 41 7.68 15.63 8.90
CA GLN A 41 6.37 15.25 9.39
C GLN A 41 6.17 13.75 9.21
N THR A 42 5.53 13.12 10.19
CA THR A 42 5.23 11.68 10.10
C THR A 42 3.80 11.40 10.54
N VAL A 43 3.23 10.34 9.99
CA VAL A 43 2.00 9.73 10.49
C VAL A 43 2.28 8.25 10.73
N THR A 44 1.56 7.65 11.65
CA THR A 44 1.72 6.22 11.94
C THR A 44 0.78 5.40 11.06
N ALA A 45 1.29 4.32 10.48
CA ALA A 45 0.51 3.42 9.65
C ALA A 45 0.74 1.96 10.08
N ASP A 46 -0.15 1.07 9.66
CA ASP A 46 -0.05 -0.36 9.98
C ASP A 46 0.94 -1.06 9.06
N LEU A 47 1.19 -0.48 7.89
CA LEU A 47 2.12 -0.98 6.90
C LEU A 47 2.74 0.23 6.21
N ALA A 48 4.04 0.24 6.04
CA ALA A 48 4.73 1.36 5.42
C ALA A 48 5.75 0.89 4.39
N VAL A 49 5.92 1.69 3.34
CA VAL A 49 6.94 1.48 2.33
C VAL A 49 7.81 2.73 2.29
N ALA A 50 9.08 2.57 2.67
CA ALA A 50 10.04 3.67 2.63
C ALA A 50 10.45 3.93 1.18
N MET A 51 10.43 5.21 0.79
CA MET A 51 10.85 5.64 -0.54
C MET A 51 12.16 6.41 -0.43
N ASP A 52 13.00 6.29 -1.46
CA ASP A 52 14.35 6.88 -1.45
C ASP A 52 14.32 8.40 -1.29
N ASP A 53 13.29 9.05 -1.80
CA ASP A 53 13.17 10.51 -1.79
C ASP A 53 12.43 11.04 -0.55
N GLY A 54 12.12 10.19 0.41
CA GLY A 54 11.55 10.61 1.69
C GLY A 54 10.03 10.77 1.72
N GLY A 55 9.35 10.51 0.60
CA GLY A 55 7.90 10.51 0.54
C GLY A 55 7.36 9.09 0.66
N ASP A 56 7.26 8.58 1.88
CA ASP A 56 6.86 7.20 2.12
C ASP A 56 5.39 6.95 1.81
N LEU A 57 5.06 5.69 1.54
CA LEU A 57 3.67 5.22 1.47
C LEU A 57 3.28 4.57 2.80
N GLY A 58 2.07 4.81 3.24
CA GLY A 58 1.51 4.13 4.40
C GLY A 58 0.15 3.55 4.09
N PHE A 59 -0.16 2.44 4.73
CA PHE A 59 -1.48 1.81 4.64
C PHE A 59 -2.01 1.69 6.06
N ARG A 60 -3.14 2.33 6.32
CA ARG A 60 -3.74 2.44 7.63
C ARG A 60 -5.13 1.83 7.62
N TRP A 61 -5.40 0.90 8.52
CA TRP A 61 -6.70 0.24 8.58
C TRP A 61 -7.80 1.21 8.97
N ASN A 62 -8.89 1.20 8.21
CA ASN A 62 -10.10 1.93 8.52
C ASN A 62 -11.21 0.93 8.83
N ALA A 63 -11.60 0.86 10.11
CA ALA A 63 -12.61 -0.10 10.56
C ALA A 63 -14.00 0.20 10.00
N GLN A 64 -14.28 1.45 9.66
CA GLN A 64 -15.59 1.82 9.12
C GLN A 64 -15.79 1.30 7.69
N THR A 65 -14.74 1.35 6.88
CA THR A 65 -14.79 0.85 5.50
C THR A 65 -14.32 -0.59 5.39
N ALA A 66 -13.73 -1.13 6.45
CA ALA A 66 -13.10 -2.45 6.49
C ALA A 66 -12.05 -2.60 5.38
N ALA A 67 -11.26 -1.57 5.15
CA ALA A 67 -10.22 -1.53 4.13
C ALA A 67 -9.06 -0.67 4.61
N TYR A 68 -7.89 -0.84 3.99
CA TYR A 68 -6.75 0.03 4.24
C TYR A 68 -6.92 1.34 3.49
N GLU A 69 -6.59 2.45 4.16
CA GLU A 69 -6.44 3.73 3.49
C GLU A 69 -4.97 3.93 3.15
N LEU A 70 -4.70 4.43 1.95
CA LEU A 70 -3.34 4.78 1.56
C LEU A 70 -3.06 6.21 2.00
N VAL A 71 -1.99 6.42 2.76
CA VAL A 71 -1.58 7.73 3.25
C VAL A 71 -0.21 8.05 2.70
N THR A 72 -0.07 9.19 2.04
CA THR A 72 1.20 9.62 1.48
C THR A 72 1.18 11.12 1.25
N ASP A 73 2.35 11.72 1.15
CA ASP A 73 2.49 13.11 0.73
C ASP A 73 2.70 13.12 -0.79
N LEU A 74 1.64 13.42 -1.54
CA LEU A 74 1.67 13.36 -3.00
C LEU A 74 2.63 14.37 -3.63
N ASP A 75 2.93 15.47 -2.94
CA ASP A 75 3.91 16.44 -3.44
C ASP A 75 5.33 15.87 -3.47
N LEU A 76 5.59 14.84 -2.67
CA LEU A 76 6.87 14.16 -2.63
C LEU A 76 6.92 12.92 -3.52
N TRP A 77 5.86 12.64 -4.29
CA TRP A 77 5.85 11.49 -5.21
C TRP A 77 6.81 11.75 -6.37
N LYS A 78 7.88 10.97 -6.43
CA LYS A 78 8.97 11.11 -7.41
C LYS A 78 9.23 9.86 -8.23
N GLN A 79 8.24 8.98 -8.30
CA GLN A 79 8.38 7.74 -9.04
C GLN A 79 8.25 7.97 -10.55
N SER A 80 8.72 7.02 -11.35
CA SER A 80 8.70 7.11 -12.81
C SER A 80 7.29 7.07 -13.42
N ILE A 81 6.31 6.61 -12.64
CA ILE A 81 4.92 6.55 -13.10
C ILE A 81 4.05 7.45 -12.22
N PRO A 82 2.94 7.97 -12.75
CA PRO A 82 2.00 8.76 -11.93
C PRO A 82 1.45 7.93 -10.78
N PHE A 83 1.08 8.61 -9.69
CA PHE A 83 0.55 7.95 -8.50
C PHE A 83 -0.69 7.10 -8.81
N GLU A 84 -1.61 7.61 -9.61
CA GLU A 84 -2.84 6.88 -9.98
C GLU A 84 -2.52 5.59 -10.72
N ARG A 85 -1.48 5.59 -11.54
CA ARG A 85 -1.05 4.39 -12.24
C ARG A 85 -0.43 3.37 -11.30
N PHE A 86 0.35 3.85 -10.34
CA PHE A 86 0.88 2.98 -9.28
C PHE A 86 -0.27 2.32 -8.52
N LEU A 87 -1.27 3.10 -8.11
CA LEU A 87 -2.40 2.57 -7.34
C LEU A 87 -3.20 1.55 -8.16
N SER A 88 -3.39 1.80 -9.44
CA SER A 88 -4.05 0.84 -10.35
C SER A 88 -3.27 -0.47 -10.43
N LYS A 89 -1.96 -0.41 -10.61
CA LYS A 89 -1.12 -1.60 -10.66
C LYS A 89 -1.17 -2.38 -9.35
N LEU A 90 -1.10 -1.67 -8.23
CA LEU A 90 -1.17 -2.29 -6.92
C LEU A 90 -2.51 -3.00 -6.72
N THR A 91 -3.61 -2.34 -7.07
CA THR A 91 -4.94 -2.89 -6.92
C THR A 91 -5.14 -4.14 -7.80
N GLN A 92 -4.65 -4.11 -9.04
CA GLN A 92 -4.71 -5.26 -9.93
C GLN A 92 -3.90 -6.44 -9.39
N ARG A 93 -2.69 -6.19 -8.93
CA ARG A 93 -1.85 -7.25 -8.37
C ARG A 93 -2.44 -7.82 -7.09
N TYR A 94 -2.98 -6.95 -6.24
CA TYR A 94 -3.69 -7.35 -5.04
C TYR A 94 -4.88 -8.26 -5.37
N ALA A 95 -5.68 -7.89 -6.37
CA ALA A 95 -6.84 -8.70 -6.77
C ALA A 95 -6.40 -10.09 -7.24
N LEU A 96 -5.33 -10.18 -8.01
CA LEU A 96 -4.78 -11.46 -8.43
C LEU A 96 -4.35 -12.29 -7.21
N ASN A 97 -3.65 -11.68 -6.28
CA ASN A 97 -3.15 -12.37 -5.08
C ASN A 97 -4.28 -12.87 -4.19
N THR A 98 -5.40 -12.14 -4.11
CA THR A 98 -6.57 -12.60 -3.35
C THR A 98 -7.21 -13.83 -4.01
N VAL A 99 -7.27 -13.87 -5.33
CA VAL A 99 -7.79 -15.03 -6.06
C VAL A 99 -6.87 -16.25 -5.85
N LEU A 100 -5.57 -16.06 -5.96
CA LEU A 100 -4.61 -17.15 -5.75
C LEU A 100 -4.68 -17.69 -4.33
N LYS A 101 -4.79 -16.81 -3.33
CA LYS A 101 -4.92 -17.21 -1.93
C LYS A 101 -6.20 -17.99 -1.69
N ALA A 102 -7.32 -17.56 -2.24
CA ALA A 102 -8.61 -18.24 -2.09
C ALA A 102 -8.57 -19.63 -2.75
N SER A 103 -7.97 -19.74 -3.94
CA SER A 103 -7.81 -21.02 -4.64
C SER A 103 -7.00 -22.01 -3.81
N ASP A 104 -5.90 -21.52 -3.20
CA ASP A 104 -5.05 -22.32 -2.33
C ASP A 104 -5.84 -22.83 -1.09
N SER A 105 -6.58 -21.93 -0.44
CA SER A 105 -7.38 -22.23 0.74
C SER A 105 -8.48 -23.25 0.45
N GLU A 106 -9.02 -23.26 -0.76
CA GLU A 106 -10.05 -24.20 -1.20
C GLU A 106 -9.47 -25.51 -1.74
N GLY A 107 -8.15 -25.63 -1.79
CA GLY A 107 -7.49 -26.84 -2.28
C GLY A 107 -7.40 -26.93 -3.79
N PHE A 108 -7.71 -25.87 -4.50
CA PHE A 108 -7.53 -25.83 -5.96
C PHE A 108 -6.08 -25.51 -6.29
N GLN A 109 -5.58 -26.16 -7.32
CA GLN A 109 -4.24 -25.86 -7.83
C GLN A 109 -4.37 -25.07 -9.12
N VAL A 110 -3.60 -23.98 -9.17
CA VAL A 110 -3.49 -23.18 -10.39
C VAL A 110 -2.33 -23.75 -11.18
N ALA A 111 -2.65 -24.33 -12.30
CA ALA A 111 -1.65 -24.93 -13.19
C ALA A 111 -0.94 -23.84 -14.00
#